data_63279474b33368208b9a9ebdca8f2495
#
_entry.id   63279474b33368208b9a9ebdca8f2495
#
_cell.length_a   1.000
_cell.length_b   1.000
_cell.length_c   1.000
_cell.angle_alpha   90.00
_cell.angle_beta   90.00
_cell.angle_gamma   90.00
#
_symmetry.space_group_name_H-M   'P 1'
#
loop_
_entity.id
_entity.type
_entity.pdbx_description
1 polymer ?
#
loop_
_entity_poly.entity_id
_entity_poly.type
_entity_poly.pdbx_seq_one_letter_code
_entity_poly.pdbx_strand_id
1 'polypeptide(L)'
;MTSLAPTPKLQFFDLNGDPLAGGLLYTYAAGTTTPLATYTDSTGLIANTNPIVLDSRGEANVWLGTESYKLALYTSTSVLIWTVDNILTNGSNLSVIDHTGDGTTTAFAIDDGFTAIYINGVYQNRNTYTVTSGTVTFSQAPPDTSLIEVVYN
;
A
#
# COMPACT_ATOMS: atom_id res chain seq x y z
N MET A 1 9.46 -14.00 -13.50
CA MET A 1 8.73 -12.85 -14.08
C MET A 1 9.67 -11.66 -14.09
N THR A 2 9.76 -10.92 -15.20
CA THR A 2 10.49 -9.64 -15.26
C THR A 2 9.51 -8.52 -14.92
N SER A 3 9.91 -7.57 -14.08
CA SER A 3 9.13 -6.35 -13.81
C SER A 3 9.80 -5.14 -14.44
N LEU A 4 9.00 -4.12 -14.79
CA LEU A 4 9.53 -2.85 -15.26
C LEU A 4 10.33 -2.20 -14.13
N ALA A 5 11.57 -1.78 -14.42
CA ALA A 5 12.35 -1.02 -13.45
C ALA A 5 11.65 0.32 -13.18
N PRO A 6 11.34 0.65 -11.92
CA PRO A 6 10.78 1.96 -11.60
C PRO A 6 11.82 3.05 -11.92
N THR A 7 11.34 4.24 -12.26
CA THR A 7 12.21 5.40 -12.40
C THR A 7 12.86 5.71 -11.04
N PRO A 8 14.20 5.70 -10.93
CA PRO A 8 14.89 5.88 -9.64
C PRO A 8 14.61 7.23 -8.97
N LYS A 9 14.27 8.24 -9.80
CA LYS A 9 13.82 9.56 -9.39
C LYS A 9 12.61 9.98 -10.22
N LEU A 10 11.67 10.68 -9.62
CA LEU A 10 10.61 11.34 -10.35
C LEU A 10 11.16 12.63 -10.94
N GLN A 11 10.99 12.83 -12.24
CA GLN A 11 11.32 14.07 -12.96
C GLN A 11 10.05 14.66 -13.56
N PHE A 12 9.89 15.97 -13.41
CA PHE A 12 8.75 16.73 -13.90
C PHE A 12 9.22 17.84 -14.84
N PHE A 13 8.35 18.16 -15.79
CA PHE A 13 8.58 19.16 -16.82
C PHE A 13 7.50 20.23 -16.78
N ASP A 14 7.82 21.40 -17.27
CA ASP A 14 6.86 22.46 -17.51
C ASP A 14 6.07 22.23 -18.82
N LEU A 15 5.20 23.18 -19.19
CA LEU A 15 4.38 23.07 -20.42
C LEU A 15 5.19 23.17 -21.72
N ASN A 16 6.45 23.60 -21.66
CA ASN A 16 7.34 23.69 -22.81
C ASN A 16 8.22 22.44 -22.96
N GLY A 17 8.20 21.54 -21.95
CA GLY A 17 9.06 20.37 -21.90
C GLY A 17 10.41 20.63 -21.23
N ASP A 18 10.59 21.79 -20.59
CA ASP A 18 11.79 22.09 -19.81
C ASP A 18 11.68 21.52 -18.38
N PRO A 19 12.81 21.12 -17.76
CA PRO A 19 12.80 20.65 -16.37
C PRO A 19 12.14 21.65 -15.42
N LEU A 20 11.19 21.21 -14.61
CA LEU A 20 10.42 22.04 -13.68
C LEU A 20 11.25 22.40 -12.44
N ALA A 21 12.32 23.18 -12.63
CA ALA A 21 13.21 23.61 -11.55
C ALA A 21 12.47 24.41 -10.47
N GLY A 22 12.64 24.01 -9.19
CA GLY A 22 11.98 24.65 -8.06
C GLY A 22 10.46 24.43 -8.01
N GLY A 23 9.91 23.54 -8.86
CA GLY A 23 8.51 23.15 -8.80
C GLY A 23 8.14 22.55 -7.43
N LEU A 24 6.86 22.59 -7.11
CA LEU A 24 6.34 22.18 -5.81
C LEU A 24 5.40 20.98 -5.99
N LEU A 25 5.75 19.84 -5.40
CA LEU A 25 4.90 18.65 -5.38
C LEU A 25 4.25 18.51 -4.01
N TYR A 26 2.95 18.75 -3.94
CA TYR A 26 2.16 18.54 -2.74
C TYR A 26 1.63 17.09 -2.71
N THR A 27 1.61 16.51 -1.51
CA THR A 27 1.15 15.14 -1.27
C THR A 27 0.08 15.12 -0.17
N TYR A 28 -1.06 14.49 -0.46
CA TYR A 28 -2.23 14.44 0.42
C TYR A 28 -2.77 13.02 0.51
N ALA A 29 -3.54 12.73 1.56
CA ALA A 29 -4.38 11.54 1.61
C ALA A 29 -5.43 11.60 0.49
N ALA A 30 -5.66 10.45 -0.18
CA ALA A 30 -6.60 10.36 -1.30
C ALA A 30 -7.99 10.92 -0.93
N GLY A 31 -8.63 11.62 -1.87
CA GLY A 31 -9.94 12.24 -1.69
C GLY A 31 -9.95 13.46 -0.77
N THR A 32 -8.81 13.91 -0.23
CA THR A 32 -8.74 14.98 0.77
C THR A 32 -7.73 16.08 0.42
N THR A 33 -7.60 17.07 1.30
CA THR A 33 -6.52 18.06 1.32
C THR A 33 -5.63 17.92 2.56
N THR A 34 -5.77 16.81 3.31
CA THR A 34 -4.94 16.52 4.48
C THR A 34 -3.55 16.10 4.01
N PRO A 35 -2.47 16.80 4.41
CA PRO A 35 -1.12 16.41 4.01
C PRO A 35 -0.80 14.98 4.42
N LEU A 36 -0.20 14.21 3.51
CA LEU A 36 0.26 12.85 3.75
C LEU A 36 1.76 12.76 3.45
N ALA A 37 2.51 12.19 4.40
CA ALA A 37 3.96 12.13 4.31
C ALA A 37 4.41 11.20 3.18
N THR A 38 5.47 11.60 2.47
CA THR A 38 6.30 10.77 1.60
C THR A 38 7.73 10.77 2.13
N TYR A 39 8.57 9.91 1.60
CA TYR A 39 9.90 9.67 2.19
C TYR A 39 11.01 9.86 1.15
N THR A 40 12.23 10.14 1.64
CA THR A 40 13.40 10.36 0.79
C THR A 40 13.99 9.08 0.23
N ASP A 41 13.72 7.94 0.87
CA ASP A 41 14.26 6.63 0.51
C ASP A 41 13.32 5.48 0.94
N SER A 42 13.68 4.26 0.58
CA SER A 42 12.91 3.04 0.84
C SER A 42 12.80 2.64 2.31
N THR A 43 13.59 3.25 3.21
CA THR A 43 13.52 2.93 4.64
C THR A 43 12.31 3.54 5.33
N GLY A 44 11.72 4.61 4.73
CA GLY A 44 10.60 5.34 5.32
C GLY A 44 10.94 6.07 6.63
N LEU A 45 12.23 6.29 6.92
CA LEU A 45 12.67 6.92 8.19
C LEU A 45 12.72 8.45 8.10
N ILE A 46 13.00 9.00 6.90
CA ILE A 46 13.13 10.43 6.69
C ILE A 46 12.01 10.90 5.76
N ALA A 47 11.07 11.66 6.33
CA ALA A 47 9.99 12.24 5.55
C ALA A 47 10.50 13.39 4.66
N ASN A 48 9.93 13.50 3.46
CA ASN A 48 10.05 14.69 2.63
C ASN A 48 9.33 15.88 3.28
N THR A 49 9.73 17.09 2.92
CA THR A 49 8.91 18.28 3.16
C THR A 49 7.61 18.19 2.33
N ASN A 50 6.54 18.82 2.79
CA ASN A 50 5.31 18.95 2.01
C ASN A 50 4.93 20.43 1.90
N PRO A 51 5.13 21.08 0.72
CA PRO A 51 5.50 20.48 -0.55
C PRO A 51 6.95 19.99 -0.63
N ILE A 52 7.19 19.01 -1.50
CA ILE A 52 8.52 18.64 -1.96
C ILE A 52 8.97 19.70 -2.97
N VAL A 53 10.16 20.27 -2.77
CA VAL A 53 10.74 21.23 -3.71
C VAL A 53 11.64 20.47 -4.69
N LEU A 54 11.34 20.58 -5.99
CA LEU A 54 12.10 19.93 -7.05
C LEU A 54 13.45 20.59 -7.22
N ASP A 55 14.49 19.82 -7.53
CA ASP A 55 15.84 20.34 -7.77
C ASP A 55 15.94 21.11 -9.10
N SER A 56 17.14 21.56 -9.47
CA SER A 56 17.39 22.31 -10.71
C SER A 56 17.11 21.51 -11.99
N ARG A 57 16.95 20.19 -11.88
CA ARG A 57 16.60 19.29 -12.98
C ARG A 57 15.12 18.87 -12.96
N GLY A 58 14.33 19.49 -12.08
CA GLY A 58 12.92 19.12 -11.87
C GLY A 58 12.75 17.76 -11.22
N GLU A 59 13.74 17.27 -10.46
CA GLU A 59 13.74 15.92 -9.89
C GLU A 59 13.51 15.93 -8.39
N ALA A 60 12.93 14.84 -7.88
CA ALA A 60 12.86 14.54 -6.45
C ALA A 60 12.85 13.04 -6.18
N ASN A 61 13.35 12.63 -5.02
CA ASN A 61 13.13 11.28 -4.50
C ASN A 61 11.77 11.26 -3.79
N VAL A 62 10.85 10.42 -4.26
CA VAL A 62 9.51 10.31 -3.68
C VAL A 62 9.17 8.85 -3.45
N TRP A 63 9.24 8.44 -2.19
CA TRP A 63 8.81 7.11 -1.74
C TRP A 63 7.49 7.26 -1.00
N LEU A 64 6.49 6.53 -1.48
CA LEU A 64 5.15 6.55 -0.90
C LEU A 64 5.08 5.58 0.29
N GLY A 65 4.25 5.92 1.29
CA GLY A 65 3.87 5.00 2.36
C GLY A 65 2.82 3.97 1.89
N THR A 66 2.10 3.37 2.81
CA THR A 66 1.10 2.32 2.53
C THR A 66 -0.29 2.84 2.18
N GLU A 67 -0.52 4.14 2.41
CA GLU A 67 -1.81 4.78 2.18
C GLU A 67 -2.00 5.16 0.71
N SER A 68 -3.24 5.45 0.32
CA SER A 68 -3.54 6.01 -1.00
C SER A 68 -3.30 7.51 -1.03
N TYR A 69 -2.70 8.01 -2.11
CA TYR A 69 -2.26 9.39 -2.24
C TYR A 69 -3.08 10.19 -3.27
N LYS A 70 -3.12 11.51 -3.02
CA LYS A 70 -3.39 12.53 -4.03
C LYS A 70 -2.15 13.40 -4.17
N LEU A 71 -1.67 13.57 -5.41
CA LEU A 71 -0.54 14.43 -5.76
C LEU A 71 -1.03 15.67 -6.50
N ALA A 72 -0.44 16.82 -6.21
CA ALA A 72 -0.68 18.07 -6.92
C ALA A 72 0.65 18.76 -7.23
N LEU A 73 0.90 18.98 -8.53
CA LEU A 73 2.12 19.60 -9.03
C LEU A 73 1.87 21.08 -9.33
N TYR A 74 2.76 21.93 -8.86
CA TYR A 74 2.75 23.37 -9.08
C TYR A 74 4.08 23.88 -9.63
N THR A 75 4.05 25.01 -10.31
CA THR A 75 5.25 25.75 -10.64
C THR A 75 5.94 26.27 -9.38
N SER A 76 7.18 26.76 -9.52
CA SER A 76 7.90 27.44 -8.42
C SER A 76 7.20 28.71 -7.91
N THR A 77 6.28 29.27 -8.71
CA THR A 77 5.44 30.43 -8.37
C THR A 77 4.04 30.05 -7.88
N SER A 78 3.85 28.77 -7.49
CA SER A 78 2.59 28.24 -6.95
C SER A 78 1.39 28.26 -7.93
N VAL A 79 1.63 28.14 -9.23
CA VAL A 79 0.58 27.93 -10.23
C VAL A 79 0.36 26.43 -10.40
N LEU A 80 -0.88 25.95 -10.23
CA LEU A 80 -1.24 24.54 -10.40
C LEU A 80 -1.01 24.09 -11.84
N ILE A 81 -0.29 22.97 -12.02
CA ILE A 81 -0.07 22.32 -13.31
C ILE A 81 -1.08 21.15 -13.46
N TRP A 82 -1.11 20.25 -12.48
CA TRP A 82 -2.07 19.14 -12.46
C TRP A 82 -2.30 18.59 -11.05
N THR A 83 -3.39 17.85 -10.90
CA THR A 83 -3.71 17.03 -9.72
C THR A 83 -4.10 15.63 -10.17
N VAL A 84 -3.57 14.60 -9.49
CA VAL A 84 -3.94 13.20 -9.68
C VAL A 84 -4.32 12.62 -8.32
N ASP A 85 -5.48 12.00 -8.24
CA ASP A 85 -6.02 11.41 -7.01
C ASP A 85 -6.07 9.88 -7.10
N ASN A 86 -6.29 9.23 -5.96
CA ASN A 86 -6.39 7.78 -5.83
C ASN A 86 -5.17 7.02 -6.39
N ILE A 87 -3.98 7.56 -6.14
CA ILE A 87 -2.73 6.85 -6.42
C ILE A 87 -2.58 5.77 -5.37
N LEU A 88 -2.80 4.53 -5.80
CA LEU A 88 -2.64 3.37 -4.95
C LEU A 88 -1.16 3.04 -4.82
N THR A 89 -0.68 2.88 -3.60
CA THR A 89 0.62 2.28 -3.35
C THR A 89 0.45 0.77 -3.46
N ASN A 90 1.08 0.14 -4.44
CA ASN A 90 1.09 -1.31 -4.54
C ASN A 90 2.00 -1.91 -3.45
N GLY A 91 1.64 -1.71 -2.22
CA GLY A 91 2.09 -2.47 -1.08
C GLY A 91 1.17 -3.66 -0.89
N SER A 92 1.10 -4.56 -1.86
CA SER A 92 0.62 -5.91 -1.58
C SER A 92 1.68 -6.61 -0.73
N ASN A 93 1.82 -6.19 0.51
CA ASN A 93 2.39 -7.04 1.53
C ASN A 93 1.33 -8.11 1.80
N LEU A 94 1.43 -9.21 1.08
CA LEU A 94 0.76 -10.43 1.51
C LEU A 94 1.20 -10.66 2.96
N SER A 95 0.31 -10.36 3.89
CA SER A 95 0.46 -10.70 5.29
C SER A 95 -0.22 -12.04 5.52
N VAL A 96 0.41 -12.90 6.30
CA VAL A 96 -0.14 -14.21 6.65
C VAL A 96 -0.20 -14.28 8.18
N ILE A 97 -1.37 -14.64 8.70
CA ILE A 97 -1.52 -15.04 10.11
C ILE A 97 -1.67 -16.55 10.14
N ASP A 98 -0.78 -17.19 10.88
CA ASP A 98 -0.75 -18.64 11.02
C ASP A 98 -1.42 -19.09 12.32
N HIS A 99 -2.18 -20.16 12.20
CA HIS A 99 -2.72 -20.90 13.34
C HIS A 99 -2.41 -22.39 13.19
N THR A 100 -2.45 -23.12 14.30
CA THR A 100 -2.28 -24.58 14.28
C THR A 100 -3.59 -25.22 14.68
N GLY A 101 -4.07 -26.16 13.86
CA GLY A 101 -5.24 -27.00 14.19
C GLY A 101 -4.92 -27.95 15.33
N ASP A 102 -5.91 -28.23 16.17
CA ASP A 102 -5.83 -29.18 17.30
C ASP A 102 -6.88 -30.32 17.20
N GLY A 103 -7.55 -30.42 16.04
CA GLY A 103 -8.58 -31.41 15.80
C GLY A 103 -9.91 -31.15 16.53
N THR A 104 -10.01 -30.10 17.33
CA THR A 104 -11.18 -29.81 18.17
C THR A 104 -11.67 -28.36 18.04
N THR A 105 -10.76 -27.40 17.96
CA THR A 105 -11.07 -25.97 17.86
C THR A 105 -11.53 -25.64 16.45
N THR A 106 -12.67 -24.96 16.35
CA THR A 106 -13.23 -24.50 15.07
C THR A 106 -13.08 -23.01 14.85
N ALA A 107 -12.88 -22.20 15.89
CA ALA A 107 -12.85 -20.74 15.83
C ALA A 107 -11.44 -20.19 16.05
N PHE A 108 -10.97 -19.35 15.13
CA PHE A 108 -9.64 -18.74 15.16
C PHE A 108 -9.76 -17.24 14.96
N ALA A 109 -8.97 -16.47 15.73
CA ALA A 109 -8.91 -15.02 15.59
C ALA A 109 -8.24 -14.64 14.26
N ILE A 110 -8.82 -13.69 13.56
CA ILE A 110 -8.28 -13.13 12.30
C ILE A 110 -8.47 -11.63 12.30
N ASP A 111 -7.70 -10.94 11.46
CA ASP A 111 -7.95 -9.52 11.18
C ASP A 111 -9.00 -9.37 10.08
N ASP A 112 -9.66 -8.21 10.02
CA ASP A 112 -10.59 -7.88 8.95
C ASP A 112 -9.84 -7.72 7.61
N GLY A 113 -10.50 -8.05 6.51
CA GLY A 113 -9.94 -7.84 5.18
C GLY A 113 -9.10 -9.00 4.63
N PHE A 114 -9.18 -10.20 5.22
CA PHE A 114 -8.49 -11.37 4.66
C PHE A 114 -8.99 -11.73 3.25
N THR A 115 -8.09 -12.29 2.44
CA THR A 115 -8.35 -12.67 1.05
C THR A 115 -8.67 -14.13 0.90
N ALA A 116 -7.90 -15.00 1.56
CA ALA A 116 -8.00 -16.45 1.44
C ALA A 116 -7.55 -17.16 2.70
N ILE A 117 -8.05 -18.39 2.89
CA ILE A 117 -7.62 -19.30 3.96
C ILE A 117 -7.16 -20.61 3.33
N TYR A 118 -6.03 -21.12 3.82
CA TYR A 118 -5.49 -22.42 3.43
C TYR A 118 -5.31 -23.29 4.68
N ILE A 119 -5.49 -24.60 4.52
CA ILE A 119 -5.16 -25.61 5.53
C ILE A 119 -4.17 -26.57 4.88
N ASN A 120 -2.97 -26.67 5.41
CA ASN A 120 -1.85 -27.44 4.85
C ASN A 120 -1.64 -27.13 3.34
N GLY A 121 -1.70 -25.83 2.97
CA GLY A 121 -1.57 -25.36 1.59
C GLY A 121 -2.79 -25.60 0.69
N VAL A 122 -3.91 -26.17 1.21
CA VAL A 122 -5.14 -26.39 0.45
C VAL A 122 -6.12 -25.25 0.71
N TYR A 123 -6.50 -24.54 -0.36
CA TYR A 123 -7.49 -23.47 -0.30
C TYR A 123 -8.81 -23.94 0.32
N GLN A 124 -9.34 -23.17 1.27
CA GLN A 124 -10.62 -23.42 1.90
C GLN A 124 -11.72 -22.64 1.19
N ASN A 125 -12.74 -23.35 0.72
CA ASN A 125 -13.89 -22.73 0.10
C ASN A 125 -14.70 -21.97 1.16
N ARG A 126 -15.21 -20.77 0.79
CA ARG A 126 -16.01 -19.91 1.69
C ARG A 126 -17.28 -20.57 2.25
N ASN A 127 -17.70 -21.71 1.70
CA ASN A 127 -18.83 -22.52 2.24
C ASN A 127 -18.43 -23.39 3.43
N THR A 128 -17.13 -23.54 3.71
CA THR A 128 -16.62 -24.39 4.79
C THR A 128 -16.38 -23.63 6.10
N TYR A 129 -16.56 -22.33 6.08
CA TYR A 129 -16.38 -21.46 7.26
C TYR A 129 -17.30 -20.24 7.21
N THR A 130 -17.49 -19.60 8.36
CA THR A 130 -18.13 -18.29 8.51
C THR A 130 -17.14 -17.32 9.14
N VAL A 131 -17.32 -16.00 8.87
CA VAL A 131 -16.51 -14.95 9.49
C VAL A 131 -17.44 -13.97 10.17
N THR A 132 -17.15 -13.68 11.43
CA THR A 132 -17.89 -12.71 12.23
C THR A 132 -16.95 -11.98 13.18
N SER A 133 -16.91 -10.64 13.09
CA SER A 133 -16.18 -9.77 14.04
C SER A 133 -14.76 -10.24 14.36
N GLY A 134 -13.91 -10.42 13.35
CA GLY A 134 -12.51 -10.80 13.57
C GLY A 134 -12.29 -12.27 13.96
N THR A 135 -13.27 -13.14 13.67
CA THR A 135 -13.17 -14.57 13.95
C THR A 135 -13.63 -15.38 12.76
N VAL A 136 -12.80 -16.31 12.29
CA VAL A 136 -13.21 -17.37 11.37
C VAL A 136 -13.67 -18.57 12.17
N THR A 137 -14.81 -19.15 11.78
CA THR A 137 -15.35 -20.38 12.38
C THR A 137 -15.55 -21.42 11.28
N PHE A 138 -14.76 -22.48 11.32
CA PHE A 138 -14.87 -23.59 10.38
C PHE A 138 -16.07 -24.49 10.72
N SER A 139 -16.69 -25.06 9.70
CA SER A 139 -17.78 -26.04 9.87
C SER A 139 -17.32 -27.36 10.49
N GLN A 140 -16.03 -27.68 10.36
CA GLN A 140 -15.35 -28.82 10.98
C GLN A 140 -14.00 -28.33 11.52
N ALA A 141 -13.58 -28.86 12.67
CA ALA A 141 -12.28 -28.52 13.23
C ALA A 141 -11.15 -28.92 12.28
N PRO A 142 -10.20 -28.02 11.98
CA PRO A 142 -8.98 -28.37 11.25
C PRO A 142 -8.24 -29.52 11.94
N PRO A 143 -7.65 -30.45 11.17
CA PRO A 143 -6.95 -31.59 11.76
C PRO A 143 -5.86 -31.19 12.75
N ASP A 144 -5.59 -32.06 13.71
CA ASP A 144 -4.49 -31.88 14.64
C ASP A 144 -3.16 -31.66 13.91
N THR A 145 -2.36 -30.72 14.38
CA THR A 145 -1.08 -30.29 13.78
C THR A 145 -1.17 -29.67 12.38
N SER A 146 -2.38 -29.43 11.83
CA SER A 146 -2.49 -28.74 10.53
C SER A 146 -2.11 -27.29 10.64
N LEU A 147 -1.40 -26.77 9.61
CA LEU A 147 -1.12 -25.35 9.45
C LEU A 147 -2.35 -24.66 8.81
N ILE A 148 -2.85 -23.63 9.46
CA ILE A 148 -3.93 -22.78 8.96
C ILE A 148 -3.32 -21.42 8.62
N GLU A 149 -3.30 -21.05 7.35
CA GLU A 149 -2.74 -19.80 6.85
C GLU A 149 -3.89 -18.88 6.42
N VAL A 150 -4.00 -17.72 7.06
CA VAL A 150 -4.95 -16.68 6.71
C VAL A 150 -4.20 -15.57 5.98
N VAL A 151 -4.50 -15.39 4.69
CA VAL A 151 -3.79 -14.50 3.78
C VAL A 151 -4.55 -13.18 3.64
N TYR A 152 -3.85 -12.07 3.76
CA TYR A 152 -4.33 -10.70 3.61
C TYR A 152 -3.67 -10.03 2.40
N ASN A 153 -4.36 -9.07 1.79
CA ASN A 153 -3.86 -8.30 0.64
C ASN A 153 -3.94 -6.80 0.90
#